data_3db61e8ba742602624fe045cb2603ced
#
_entry.id   3db61e8ba742602624fe045cb2603ced
#
_cell.length_a   1.000
_cell.length_b   1.000
_cell.length_c   1.000
_cell.angle_alpha   90.00
_cell.angle_beta   90.00
_cell.angle_gamma   90.00
#
_symmetry.space_group_name_H-M   'P 1'
#
loop_
_entity.id
_entity.type
_entity.pdbx_description
1 polymer ?
#
loop_
_entity_poly.entity_id
_entity_poly.type
_entity_poly.pdbx_seq_one_letter_code
_entity_poly.pdbx_strand_id
1 'polypeptide(L)'
;MSIRRLPEHLVNRIAAGEVVERPASALKELVENAIDAGAGRIAVSLAGGGLDRIEVADDGCGMSPADMALALERHATSKLPGEEIEAVTTLGFRGEALPSIASVARLTVESRVRGADGWSRIVDNGRVEGEGPAALPPGTRIRVEQLFARVPARRKFLRSERSEYAACLDAVKRLAMARPDIGFTLDHDGRRTLSVQPGEDRPARVAGLTDRALHGNSVAIDYERGAARLGGVAGLPTFNRGVADHQYLFVNGRPVKDRLLIGAVRAAYQDLLARDRHPILALFVDLPGEEVDVNVHPAKTEVRFREPALIRGLIVGGLRHALDGAGFKSVQRPAADVPWQSPPDPYRHSRESGNPASLWTPPFAGVTPERVAEAHADYLPHARAETASAPPPEAHRFPLGVARGQVAATYIVAEAEDGLVLVDQHAAHERLVLERMRRAMANGGVARQALLLPEVVELDEPACDRLEARAGELTEMGLELERFGARAILVRATPALLGNGDIAGLVADLADELAAYDEALSLKEKLDQVAATMACHGSVRAGRLLSVAEMNALLREMEVTPHSGQCNHGRPTWVKLAHGDIEKLFGRK
;
A
#
# COMPACT_ATOMS: atom_id res chain seq x y z
N MET A 1 9.62 51.81 -6.45
CA MET A 1 8.29 51.43 -5.93
C MET A 1 8.26 51.72 -4.45
N SER A 2 7.25 52.39 -3.91
CA SER A 2 7.16 52.69 -2.48
C SER A 2 6.45 51.55 -1.74
N ILE A 3 6.93 51.17 -0.55
CA ILE A 3 6.29 50.23 0.35
C ILE A 3 5.01 50.87 0.89
N ARG A 4 3.87 50.15 0.84
CA ARG A 4 2.58 50.59 1.35
C ARG A 4 1.93 49.50 2.23
N ARG A 5 1.14 49.90 3.22
CA ARG A 5 0.26 48.98 3.95
C ARG A 5 -0.84 48.49 3.04
N LEU A 6 -1.05 47.17 3.00
CA LEU A 6 -2.19 46.59 2.26
C LEU A 6 -3.48 46.76 3.07
N PRO A 7 -4.63 46.98 2.41
CA PRO A 7 -5.92 46.95 3.06
C PRO A 7 -6.18 45.55 3.69
N GLU A 8 -6.85 45.54 4.84
CA GLU A 8 -7.07 44.32 5.63
C GLU A 8 -7.75 43.20 4.86
N HIS A 9 -8.75 43.52 4.02
CA HIS A 9 -9.40 42.54 3.16
C HIS A 9 -8.46 41.89 2.14
N LEU A 10 -7.41 42.60 1.69
CA LEU A 10 -6.42 42.05 0.77
C LEU A 10 -5.42 41.14 1.51
N VAL A 11 -4.99 41.58 2.71
CA VAL A 11 -4.15 40.75 3.61
C VAL A 11 -4.87 39.45 3.92
N ASN A 12 -6.17 39.51 4.24
CA ASN A 12 -7.00 38.34 4.54
C ASN A 12 -7.11 37.38 3.35
N ARG A 13 -7.22 37.88 2.13
CA ARG A 13 -7.25 37.06 0.90
C ARG A 13 -5.90 36.44 0.55
N ILE A 14 -4.78 37.12 0.85
CA ILE A 14 -3.44 36.58 0.63
C ILE A 14 -3.18 35.42 1.59
N ALA A 15 -3.41 35.66 2.88
CA ALA A 15 -3.19 34.64 3.91
C ALA A 15 -4.20 33.47 3.81
N ALA A 16 -5.45 33.71 3.40
CA ALA A 16 -6.38 32.64 3.05
C ALA A 16 -5.81 31.70 1.96
N GLY A 17 -4.85 32.20 1.18
CA GLY A 17 -4.17 31.45 0.14
C GLY A 17 -3.21 30.39 0.62
N GLU A 18 -2.69 30.58 1.79
CA GLU A 18 -1.76 29.66 2.42
C GLU A 18 -2.50 28.58 3.24
N VAL A 19 -3.69 28.91 3.76
CA VAL A 19 -4.50 28.03 4.61
C VAL A 19 -5.52 27.23 3.80
N VAL A 20 -6.17 27.85 2.81
CA VAL A 20 -7.23 27.24 2.01
C VAL A 20 -6.83 27.22 0.54
N GLU A 21 -6.21 26.14 0.11
CA GLU A 21 -5.81 25.94 -1.30
C GLU A 21 -6.94 25.34 -2.14
N ARG A 22 -7.75 24.47 -1.56
CA ARG A 22 -8.79 23.67 -2.23
C ARG A 22 -9.90 23.26 -1.25
N PRO A 23 -11.06 22.74 -1.73
CA PRO A 23 -12.16 22.28 -0.88
C PRO A 23 -11.73 21.32 0.24
N ALA A 24 -10.86 20.36 -0.08
CA ALA A 24 -10.35 19.39 0.90
C ALA A 24 -9.57 20.04 2.05
N SER A 25 -8.87 21.16 1.82
CA SER A 25 -8.15 21.89 2.88
C SER A 25 -9.13 22.56 3.83
N ALA A 26 -10.17 23.23 3.31
CA ALA A 26 -11.22 23.83 4.13
C ALA A 26 -11.96 22.76 4.94
N LEU A 27 -12.37 21.66 4.29
CA LEU A 27 -13.04 20.55 4.95
C LEU A 27 -12.19 19.94 6.07
N LYS A 28 -10.91 19.71 5.83
CA LYS A 28 -9.97 19.18 6.85
C LYS A 28 -9.97 20.06 8.09
N GLU A 29 -9.78 21.37 7.95
CA GLU A 29 -9.75 22.30 9.10
C GLU A 29 -11.09 22.33 9.85
N LEU A 30 -12.24 22.26 9.15
CA LEU A 30 -13.55 22.20 9.77
C LEU A 30 -13.76 20.91 10.59
N VAL A 31 -13.34 19.76 10.04
CA VAL A 31 -13.44 18.47 10.74
C VAL A 31 -12.46 18.41 11.91
N GLU A 32 -11.24 18.94 11.77
CA GLU A 32 -10.29 19.07 12.90
C GLU A 32 -10.86 19.94 14.02
N ASN A 33 -11.57 21.02 13.69
CA ASN A 33 -12.24 21.86 14.69
C ASN A 33 -13.37 21.10 15.42
N ALA A 34 -14.15 20.28 14.70
CA ALA A 34 -15.19 19.45 15.30
C ALA A 34 -14.60 18.38 16.25
N ILE A 35 -13.48 17.77 15.87
CA ILE A 35 -12.73 16.83 16.73
C ILE A 35 -12.23 17.53 18.00
N ASP A 36 -11.62 18.71 17.85
CA ASP A 36 -11.11 19.52 18.97
C ASP A 36 -12.24 20.03 19.90
N ALA A 37 -13.47 20.21 19.37
CA ALA A 37 -14.66 20.53 20.16
C ALA A 37 -15.21 19.33 20.97
N GLY A 38 -14.56 18.17 20.90
CA GLY A 38 -14.96 16.97 21.64
C GLY A 38 -16.20 16.29 21.07
N ALA A 39 -16.43 16.39 19.77
CA ALA A 39 -17.55 15.74 19.11
C ALA A 39 -17.47 14.20 19.20
N GLY A 40 -18.58 13.55 19.49
CA GLY A 40 -18.75 12.11 19.40
C GLY A 40 -19.25 11.66 18.00
N ARG A 41 -19.84 12.60 17.25
CA ARG A 41 -20.33 12.36 15.88
C ARG A 41 -20.09 13.56 14.99
N ILE A 42 -19.60 13.31 13.80
CA ILE A 42 -19.34 14.34 12.79
C ILE A 42 -20.03 13.92 11.49
N ALA A 43 -20.89 14.80 10.96
CA ALA A 43 -21.58 14.62 9.69
C ALA A 43 -21.06 15.62 8.68
N VAL A 44 -20.60 15.12 7.53
CA VAL A 44 -20.12 15.91 6.40
C VAL A 44 -21.09 15.78 5.24
N SER A 45 -21.45 16.91 4.62
CA SER A 45 -22.23 16.93 3.38
C SER A 45 -21.52 17.79 2.33
N LEU A 46 -21.33 17.23 1.14
CA LEU A 46 -20.68 17.87 0.01
C LEU A 46 -21.64 17.98 -1.18
N ALA A 47 -21.56 19.10 -1.91
CA ALA A 47 -22.19 19.25 -3.20
C ALA A 47 -21.15 19.73 -4.23
N GLY A 48 -21.23 19.20 -5.47
CA GLY A 48 -20.30 19.54 -6.53
C GLY A 48 -18.84 19.25 -6.16
N GLY A 49 -18.56 18.11 -5.49
CA GLY A 49 -17.21 17.79 -5.01
C GLY A 49 -16.67 18.71 -3.90
N GLY A 50 -17.53 19.48 -3.23
CA GLY A 50 -17.17 20.52 -2.25
C GLY A 50 -16.91 21.90 -2.87
N LEU A 51 -17.09 22.04 -4.18
CA LEU A 51 -16.97 23.34 -4.88
C LEU A 51 -18.20 24.23 -4.64
N ASP A 52 -19.39 23.63 -4.63
CA ASP A 52 -20.65 24.34 -4.43
C ASP A 52 -20.96 24.49 -2.96
N ARG A 53 -20.81 23.41 -2.19
CA ARG A 53 -21.10 23.42 -0.74
C ARG A 53 -20.26 22.40 0.00
N ILE A 54 -19.73 22.82 1.16
CA ILE A 54 -19.17 21.98 2.21
C ILE A 54 -19.98 22.28 3.47
N GLU A 55 -20.54 21.25 4.09
CA GLU A 55 -21.22 21.37 5.38
C GLU A 55 -20.64 20.35 6.34
N VAL A 56 -20.26 20.82 7.53
CA VAL A 56 -19.79 19.98 8.65
C VAL A 56 -20.67 20.27 9.85
N ALA A 57 -21.30 19.23 10.40
CA ALA A 57 -22.10 19.29 11.61
C ALA A 57 -21.55 18.32 12.65
N ASP A 58 -21.42 18.80 13.88
CA ASP A 58 -20.89 18.07 15.03
C ASP A 58 -21.81 18.19 16.25
N ASP A 59 -21.66 17.28 17.21
CA ASP A 59 -22.34 17.26 18.49
C ASP A 59 -21.41 17.69 19.66
N GLY A 60 -20.36 18.47 19.37
CA GLY A 60 -19.37 18.96 20.32
C GLY A 60 -19.90 20.00 21.32
N CYS A 61 -18.99 20.71 21.96
CA CYS A 61 -19.34 21.68 23.04
C CYS A 61 -20.17 22.88 22.55
N GLY A 62 -20.13 23.21 21.26
CA GLY A 62 -20.74 24.40 20.69
C GLY A 62 -20.00 25.70 21.05
N MET A 63 -20.51 26.83 20.54
CA MET A 63 -19.97 28.18 20.76
C MET A 63 -21.10 29.12 21.21
N SER A 64 -20.81 30.04 22.13
CA SER A 64 -21.68 31.15 22.44
C SER A 64 -21.66 32.19 21.30
N PRO A 65 -22.65 33.12 21.20
CA PRO A 65 -22.61 34.21 20.24
C PRO A 65 -21.33 35.05 20.31
N ALA A 66 -20.78 35.26 21.50
CA ALA A 66 -19.52 35.98 21.71
C ALA A 66 -18.31 35.17 21.16
N ASP A 67 -18.24 33.85 21.46
CA ASP A 67 -17.19 32.97 20.94
C ASP A 67 -17.26 32.85 19.43
N MET A 68 -18.46 32.82 18.84
CA MET A 68 -18.63 32.80 17.37
C MET A 68 -18.09 34.07 16.72
N ALA A 69 -18.23 35.24 17.39
CA ALA A 69 -17.64 36.47 16.91
C ALA A 69 -16.10 36.39 16.92
N LEU A 70 -15.53 35.98 18.05
CA LEU A 70 -14.08 35.81 18.22
C LEU A 70 -13.48 34.75 17.29
N ALA A 71 -14.17 33.62 17.07
CA ALA A 71 -13.70 32.55 16.18
C ALA A 71 -13.55 32.99 14.72
N LEU A 72 -14.14 34.10 14.32
CA LEU A 72 -14.04 34.73 13.00
C LEU A 72 -12.98 35.85 12.97
N GLU A 73 -12.37 36.17 14.10
CA GLU A 73 -11.24 37.08 14.20
C GLU A 73 -9.92 36.30 14.00
N ARG A 74 -8.92 36.95 13.44
CA ARG A 74 -7.59 36.36 13.31
C ARG A 74 -6.85 36.31 14.64
N HIS A 75 -6.05 35.26 14.79
CA HIS A 75 -5.23 35.06 15.98
C HIS A 75 -6.03 34.87 17.27
N ALA A 76 -7.35 34.63 17.16
CA ALA A 76 -8.20 34.24 18.27
C ALA A 76 -8.32 32.71 18.31
N THR A 77 -7.87 32.09 19.40
CA THR A 77 -7.91 30.64 19.60
C THR A 77 -8.18 30.28 21.05
N SER A 78 -8.98 29.26 21.26
CA SER A 78 -9.21 28.64 22.59
C SER A 78 -8.27 27.45 22.86
N LYS A 79 -7.35 27.15 21.93
CA LYS A 79 -6.61 25.88 21.87
C LYS A 79 -5.16 26.00 22.36
N LEU A 80 -4.72 27.17 22.79
CA LEU A 80 -3.42 27.39 23.42
C LEU A 80 -3.64 27.55 24.96
N PRO A 81 -3.21 26.57 25.77
CA PRO A 81 -3.36 26.66 27.22
C PRO A 81 -2.40 27.64 27.89
N GLY A 82 -1.41 28.18 27.12
CA GLY A 82 -0.40 29.12 27.59
C GLY A 82 0.34 29.77 26.42
N GLU A 83 1.51 30.37 26.66
CA GLU A 83 2.35 31.00 25.65
C GLU A 83 3.26 29.99 24.91
N GLU A 84 3.30 28.73 25.33
CA GLU A 84 4.16 27.69 24.77
C GLU A 84 3.45 26.96 23.60
N ILE A 85 3.94 27.18 22.39
CA ILE A 85 3.43 26.55 21.16
C ILE A 85 3.80 25.05 21.09
N GLU A 86 4.84 24.65 21.84
CA GLU A 86 5.40 23.28 21.81
C GLU A 86 4.52 22.26 22.55
N ALA A 87 3.62 22.71 23.43
CA ALA A 87 2.73 21.87 24.24
C ALA A 87 1.34 21.64 23.61
N VAL A 88 1.15 21.91 22.31
CA VAL A 88 -0.14 21.82 21.65
C VAL A 88 -0.55 20.36 21.40
N THR A 89 -1.59 19.92 22.10
CA THR A 89 -2.21 18.58 21.94
C THR A 89 -3.38 18.56 20.93
N THR A 90 -3.91 19.74 20.55
CA THR A 90 -5.04 19.88 19.62
C THR A 90 -4.59 19.81 18.16
N LEU A 91 -5.49 19.42 17.25
CA LEU A 91 -5.23 19.37 15.82
C LEU A 91 -5.09 20.77 15.20
N GLY A 92 -5.85 21.76 15.66
CA GLY A 92 -5.77 23.17 15.30
C GLY A 92 -5.21 24.03 16.42
N PHE A 93 -4.45 25.09 16.12
CA PHE A 93 -3.92 26.03 17.14
C PHE A 93 -3.75 27.47 16.66
N ARG A 94 -3.74 27.74 15.36
CA ARG A 94 -3.39 29.06 14.79
C ARG A 94 -4.50 30.11 14.85
N GLY A 95 -5.77 29.73 15.06
CA GLY A 95 -6.91 30.65 15.05
C GLY A 95 -7.14 31.35 13.70
N GLU A 96 -6.75 30.74 12.59
CA GLU A 96 -6.82 31.36 11.25
C GLU A 96 -7.73 30.64 10.25
N ALA A 97 -8.20 29.41 10.57
CA ALA A 97 -8.95 28.60 9.61
C ALA A 97 -10.30 29.24 9.25
N LEU A 98 -11.16 29.55 10.24
CA LEU A 98 -12.48 30.13 10.00
C LEU A 98 -12.42 31.51 9.34
N PRO A 99 -11.61 32.50 9.82
CA PRO A 99 -11.47 33.78 9.15
C PRO A 99 -10.91 33.68 7.74
N SER A 100 -10.00 32.72 7.48
CA SER A 100 -9.47 32.47 6.14
C SER A 100 -10.54 31.94 5.19
N ILE A 101 -11.33 30.95 5.61
CA ILE A 101 -12.46 30.41 4.83
C ILE A 101 -13.48 31.51 4.57
N ALA A 102 -13.87 32.25 5.62
CA ALA A 102 -14.86 33.35 5.53
C ALA A 102 -14.44 34.46 4.55
N SER A 103 -13.13 34.70 4.37
CA SER A 103 -12.60 35.73 3.46
C SER A 103 -12.72 35.38 1.99
N VAL A 104 -12.92 34.10 1.62
CA VAL A 104 -12.93 33.59 0.23
C VAL A 104 -14.20 32.81 -0.14
N ALA A 105 -15.15 32.75 0.78
CA ALA A 105 -16.41 32.01 0.62
C ALA A 105 -17.56 32.71 1.34
N ARG A 106 -18.78 32.24 1.13
CA ARG A 106 -19.91 32.50 2.00
C ARG A 106 -19.93 31.44 3.12
N LEU A 107 -19.72 31.87 4.35
CA LEU A 107 -19.66 31.03 5.54
C LEU A 107 -20.89 31.28 6.41
N THR A 108 -21.63 30.22 6.72
CA THR A 108 -22.69 30.23 7.74
C THR A 108 -22.24 29.36 8.91
N VAL A 109 -22.19 29.95 10.09
CA VAL A 109 -21.90 29.25 11.35
C VAL A 109 -23.18 29.25 12.20
N GLU A 110 -23.67 28.07 12.52
CA GLU A 110 -24.78 27.86 13.48
C GLU A 110 -24.22 27.06 14.64
N SER A 111 -24.41 27.54 15.87
CA SER A 111 -23.88 26.85 17.03
C SER A 111 -24.80 26.99 18.25
N ARG A 112 -24.77 25.95 19.11
CA ARG A 112 -25.54 25.90 20.34
C ARG A 112 -24.75 25.23 21.44
N VAL A 113 -24.52 25.95 22.51
CA VAL A 113 -24.00 25.38 23.76
C VAL A 113 -25.13 24.64 24.48
N ARG A 114 -24.83 23.53 25.13
CA ARG A 114 -25.82 22.75 25.87
C ARG A 114 -26.46 23.60 26.99
N GLY A 115 -27.79 23.69 26.98
CA GLY A 115 -28.57 24.50 27.93
C GLY A 115 -28.73 25.97 27.53
N ALA A 116 -28.21 26.40 26.39
CA ALA A 116 -28.38 27.75 25.84
C ALA A 116 -29.20 27.74 24.55
N ASP A 117 -29.61 28.91 24.08
CA ASP A 117 -30.23 29.07 22.77
C ASP A 117 -29.20 28.98 21.64
N GLY A 118 -29.63 28.48 20.47
CA GLY A 118 -28.78 28.42 19.30
C GLY A 118 -28.71 29.78 18.61
N TRP A 119 -27.56 30.04 17.99
CA TRP A 119 -27.25 31.27 17.27
C TRP A 119 -26.67 30.99 15.89
N SER A 120 -26.97 31.85 14.93
CA SER A 120 -26.45 31.80 13.57
C SER A 120 -25.70 33.08 13.22
N ARG A 121 -24.59 32.98 12.50
CA ARG A 121 -23.84 34.12 11.96
C ARG A 121 -23.43 33.82 10.53
N ILE A 122 -23.70 34.76 9.63
CA ILE A 122 -23.42 34.65 8.20
C ILE A 122 -22.35 35.67 7.81
N VAL A 123 -21.28 35.21 7.20
CA VAL A 123 -20.18 36.04 6.68
C VAL A 123 -20.00 35.76 5.19
N ASP A 124 -20.07 36.78 4.36
CA ASP A 124 -19.82 36.68 2.93
C ASP A 124 -18.55 37.41 2.55
N ASN A 125 -17.52 36.66 2.12
CA ASN A 125 -16.24 37.20 1.70
C ASN A 125 -15.64 38.23 2.70
N GLY A 126 -15.66 37.89 4.00
CA GLY A 126 -15.11 38.69 5.10
C GLY A 126 -16.05 39.78 5.64
N ARG A 127 -17.29 39.87 5.18
CA ARG A 127 -18.30 40.84 5.68
C ARG A 127 -19.43 40.10 6.36
N VAL A 128 -19.75 40.48 7.61
CA VAL A 128 -20.92 39.96 8.30
C VAL A 128 -22.17 40.46 7.57
N GLU A 129 -23.00 39.54 7.09
CA GLU A 129 -24.27 39.84 6.41
C GLU A 129 -25.46 39.78 7.37
N GLY A 130 -25.38 38.94 8.39
CA GLY A 130 -26.47 38.79 9.35
C GLY A 130 -26.11 37.85 10.49
N GLU A 131 -26.86 37.99 11.56
CA GLU A 131 -26.83 37.12 12.73
C GLU A 131 -28.19 37.06 13.40
N GLY A 132 -28.47 35.98 14.11
CA GLY A 132 -29.75 35.80 14.80
C GLY A 132 -29.94 34.42 15.39
N PRO A 133 -31.08 34.18 16.05
CA PRO A 133 -31.40 32.88 16.63
C PRO A 133 -31.40 31.76 15.59
N ALA A 134 -30.95 30.57 15.98
CA ALA A 134 -30.96 29.37 15.12
C ALA A 134 -31.51 28.16 15.90
N ALA A 135 -32.25 27.32 15.19
CA ALA A 135 -32.81 26.07 15.74
C ALA A 135 -31.93 24.89 15.35
N LEU A 136 -31.08 24.41 16.28
CA LEU A 136 -30.24 23.23 16.09
C LEU A 136 -30.05 22.49 17.45
N PRO A 137 -29.71 21.19 17.43
CA PRO A 137 -29.29 20.50 18.65
C PRO A 137 -27.97 21.10 19.18
N PRO A 138 -27.58 20.82 20.45
CA PRO A 138 -26.25 21.20 20.94
C PRO A 138 -25.14 20.71 20.02
N GLY A 139 -24.15 21.58 19.75
CA GLY A 139 -23.06 21.34 18.80
C GLY A 139 -22.89 22.48 17.81
N THR A 140 -22.20 22.24 16.71
CA THR A 140 -21.94 23.28 15.71
C THR A 140 -22.23 22.73 14.29
N ARG A 141 -22.79 23.59 13.44
CA ARG A 141 -22.92 23.35 12.00
C ARG A 141 -22.29 24.51 11.25
N ILE A 142 -21.31 24.17 10.41
CA ILE A 142 -20.62 25.15 9.55
C ILE A 142 -20.89 24.79 8.10
N ARG A 143 -21.39 25.78 7.34
CA ARG A 143 -21.64 25.66 5.90
C ARG A 143 -20.78 26.66 5.15
N VAL A 144 -20.04 26.17 4.18
CA VAL A 144 -19.21 26.95 3.25
C VAL A 144 -19.81 26.81 1.86
N GLU A 145 -20.17 27.91 1.27
CA GLU A 145 -20.76 27.99 -0.07
C GLU A 145 -19.93 28.91 -0.95
N GLN A 146 -19.98 28.68 -2.27
CA GLN A 146 -19.35 29.54 -3.25
C GLN A 146 -17.84 29.76 -3.02
N LEU A 147 -17.13 28.71 -2.63
CA LEU A 147 -15.69 28.77 -2.37
C LEU A 147 -14.95 29.31 -3.61
N PHE A 148 -14.15 30.37 -3.42
CA PHE A 148 -13.42 31.09 -4.46
C PHE A 148 -14.26 31.73 -5.57
N ALA A 149 -15.60 31.89 -5.43
CA ALA A 149 -16.43 32.53 -6.45
C ALA A 149 -15.95 33.95 -6.79
N ARG A 150 -15.47 34.69 -5.77
CA ARG A 150 -14.92 36.06 -5.95
C ARG A 150 -13.38 36.07 -6.08
N VAL A 151 -12.73 34.92 -6.31
CA VAL A 151 -11.29 34.81 -6.55
C VAL A 151 -11.01 34.00 -7.82
N PRO A 152 -11.28 34.59 -9.01
CA PRO A 152 -11.26 33.88 -10.30
C PRO A 152 -9.92 33.21 -10.60
N ALA A 153 -8.80 33.82 -10.17
CA ALA A 153 -7.47 33.27 -10.37
C ALA A 153 -7.33 31.90 -9.69
N ARG A 154 -7.84 31.73 -8.46
CA ARG A 154 -7.80 30.44 -7.74
C ARG A 154 -8.76 29.43 -8.30
N ARG A 155 -9.97 29.87 -8.67
CA ARG A 155 -10.98 28.98 -9.25
C ARG A 155 -10.46 28.25 -10.49
N LYS A 156 -9.56 28.88 -11.28
CA LYS A 156 -8.92 28.26 -12.46
C LYS A 156 -7.94 27.14 -12.12
N PHE A 157 -7.41 27.09 -10.90
CA PHE A 157 -6.50 26.03 -10.45
C PHE A 157 -7.20 24.86 -9.76
N LEU A 158 -8.50 24.94 -9.53
CA LEU A 158 -9.28 23.82 -9.02
C LEU A 158 -9.39 22.74 -10.08
N ARG A 159 -9.37 21.50 -9.63
CA ARG A 159 -9.48 20.33 -10.50
C ARG A 159 -10.96 20.04 -10.80
N SER A 160 -11.22 18.95 -11.53
CA SER A 160 -12.58 18.47 -11.76
C SER A 160 -13.29 18.14 -10.44
N GLU A 161 -14.60 18.28 -10.41
CA GLU A 161 -15.47 17.91 -9.29
C GLU A 161 -15.15 16.53 -8.71
N ARG A 162 -14.98 15.54 -9.59
CA ARG A 162 -14.58 14.17 -9.21
C ARG A 162 -13.24 14.13 -8.48
N SER A 163 -12.26 14.92 -8.92
CA SER A 163 -10.93 14.99 -8.29
C SER A 163 -10.96 15.73 -6.96
N GLU A 164 -11.78 16.79 -6.83
CA GLU A 164 -11.96 17.50 -5.57
C GLU A 164 -12.71 16.65 -4.55
N TYR A 165 -13.76 15.95 -4.99
CA TYR A 165 -14.47 14.99 -4.16
C TYR A 165 -13.54 13.88 -3.62
N ALA A 166 -12.70 13.28 -4.49
CA ALA A 166 -11.75 12.25 -4.07
C ALA A 166 -10.77 12.76 -2.99
N ALA A 167 -10.32 14.01 -3.11
CA ALA A 167 -9.47 14.63 -2.10
C ALA A 167 -10.21 14.92 -0.78
N CYS A 168 -11.47 15.35 -0.84
CA CYS A 168 -12.32 15.53 0.33
C CYS A 168 -12.57 14.20 1.05
N LEU A 169 -12.89 13.16 0.30
CA LEU A 169 -13.09 11.81 0.83
C LEU A 169 -11.83 11.26 1.50
N ASP A 170 -10.63 11.43 0.90
CA ASP A 170 -9.35 11.03 1.51
C ASP A 170 -9.09 11.78 2.82
N ALA A 171 -9.38 13.08 2.88
CA ALA A 171 -9.23 13.86 4.11
C ALA A 171 -10.12 13.34 5.24
N VAL A 172 -11.41 13.08 4.96
CA VAL A 172 -12.34 12.53 5.96
C VAL A 172 -11.93 11.12 6.38
N LYS A 173 -11.54 10.25 5.43
CA LYS A 173 -11.05 8.89 5.74
C LYS A 173 -9.86 8.90 6.69
N ARG A 174 -8.87 9.76 6.45
CA ARG A 174 -7.68 9.90 7.31
C ARG A 174 -8.06 10.33 8.73
N LEU A 175 -8.90 11.34 8.88
CA LEU A 175 -9.35 11.81 10.19
C LEU A 175 -10.21 10.75 10.91
N ALA A 176 -11.07 10.04 10.18
CA ALA A 176 -11.88 8.95 10.73
C ALA A 176 -11.04 7.73 11.16
N MET A 177 -9.91 7.45 10.48
CA MET A 177 -8.95 6.41 10.90
C MET A 177 -8.20 6.81 12.18
N ALA A 178 -7.85 8.11 12.30
CA ALA A 178 -7.14 8.63 13.46
C ALA A 178 -8.01 8.62 14.75
N ARG A 179 -9.34 8.72 14.60
CA ARG A 179 -10.30 8.86 15.70
C ARG A 179 -11.38 7.77 15.64
N PRO A 180 -11.06 6.52 15.99
CA PRO A 180 -12.03 5.42 16.03
C PRO A 180 -13.11 5.60 17.10
N ASP A 181 -12.88 6.46 18.09
CA ASP A 181 -13.82 6.89 19.12
C ASP A 181 -14.96 7.76 18.60
N ILE A 182 -14.83 8.36 17.41
CA ILE A 182 -15.80 9.25 16.79
C ILE A 182 -16.52 8.55 15.62
N GLY A 183 -17.84 8.77 15.53
CA GLY A 183 -18.64 8.37 14.37
C GLY A 183 -18.56 9.40 13.25
N PHE A 184 -18.32 8.95 12.01
CA PHE A 184 -18.26 9.82 10.84
C PHE A 184 -19.27 9.40 9.80
N THR A 185 -19.92 10.39 9.19
CA THR A 185 -20.73 10.18 7.99
C THR A 185 -20.33 11.21 6.93
N LEU A 186 -20.34 10.79 5.65
CA LEU A 186 -20.14 11.68 4.52
C LEU A 186 -21.20 11.41 3.46
N ASP A 187 -21.93 12.46 3.12
CA ASP A 187 -22.91 12.48 2.03
C ASP A 187 -22.36 13.36 0.88
N HIS A 188 -22.45 12.84 -0.34
CA HIS A 188 -22.07 13.58 -1.55
C HIS A 188 -23.27 13.59 -2.52
N ASP A 189 -23.74 14.77 -2.88
CA ASP A 189 -24.90 14.99 -3.73
C ASP A 189 -26.14 14.17 -3.29
N GLY A 190 -26.39 14.14 -1.97
CA GLY A 190 -27.50 13.43 -1.36
C GLY A 190 -27.30 11.91 -1.19
N ARG A 191 -26.16 11.36 -1.57
CA ARG A 191 -25.85 9.92 -1.42
C ARG A 191 -24.84 9.70 -0.31
N ARG A 192 -25.13 8.78 0.61
CA ARG A 192 -24.20 8.36 1.67
C ARG A 192 -23.04 7.57 1.07
N THR A 193 -21.81 8.08 1.20
CA THR A 193 -20.59 7.48 0.65
C THR A 193 -19.64 6.96 1.71
N LEU A 194 -19.75 7.47 2.95
CA LEU A 194 -19.00 6.97 4.10
C LEU A 194 -19.89 6.95 5.33
N SER A 195 -19.82 5.87 6.11
CA SER A 195 -20.48 5.76 7.40
C SER A 195 -19.69 4.81 8.30
N VAL A 196 -19.17 5.32 9.42
CA VAL A 196 -18.45 4.54 10.44
C VAL A 196 -18.99 4.91 11.82
N GLN A 197 -19.10 3.91 12.69
CA GLN A 197 -19.68 4.09 14.02
C GLN A 197 -18.59 4.44 15.05
N PRO A 198 -18.91 5.15 16.14
CA PRO A 198 -17.97 5.38 17.21
C PRO A 198 -17.66 4.09 17.97
N GLY A 199 -16.43 3.96 18.50
CA GLY A 199 -16.02 2.83 19.35
C GLY A 199 -15.63 1.56 18.59
N GLU A 200 -15.45 1.61 17.26
CA GLU A 200 -14.87 0.52 16.50
C GLU A 200 -13.39 0.34 16.88
N ASP A 201 -12.89 -0.90 16.85
CA ASP A 201 -11.48 -1.15 17.00
C ASP A 201 -10.69 -0.59 15.79
N ARG A 202 -9.45 -0.21 15.99
CA ARG A 202 -8.65 0.45 14.96
C ARG A 202 -8.45 -0.41 13.70
N PRO A 203 -8.15 -1.71 13.77
CA PRO A 203 -8.06 -2.59 12.61
C PRO A 203 -9.36 -2.67 11.79
N ALA A 204 -10.51 -2.85 12.45
CA ALA A 204 -11.81 -2.88 11.77
C ALA A 204 -12.13 -1.54 11.11
N ARG A 205 -11.84 -0.41 11.79
CA ARG A 205 -12.00 0.94 11.26
C ARG A 205 -11.16 1.14 9.99
N VAL A 206 -9.89 0.73 10.00
CA VAL A 206 -8.99 0.84 8.84
C VAL A 206 -9.51 -0.01 7.69
N ALA A 207 -9.86 -1.27 7.93
CA ALA A 207 -10.41 -2.16 6.89
C ALA A 207 -11.71 -1.61 6.30
N GLY A 208 -12.63 -1.09 7.13
CA GLY A 208 -13.89 -0.49 6.69
C GLY A 208 -13.72 0.76 5.81
N LEU A 209 -12.65 1.53 6.02
CA LEU A 209 -12.35 2.76 5.29
C LEU A 209 -11.42 2.55 4.07
N THR A 210 -10.76 1.41 3.96
CA THR A 210 -9.84 1.06 2.85
C THR A 210 -10.42 -0.02 1.96
N ASP A 211 -10.17 -1.27 2.35
CA ASP A 211 -10.62 -2.46 1.65
C ASP A 211 -10.97 -3.53 2.70
N ARG A 212 -12.20 -4.05 2.66
CA ARG A 212 -12.67 -5.08 3.60
C ARG A 212 -11.82 -6.35 3.57
N ALA A 213 -11.21 -6.66 2.42
CA ALA A 213 -10.31 -7.78 2.27
C ALA A 213 -9.02 -7.63 3.10
N LEU A 214 -8.68 -6.43 3.55
CA LEU A 214 -7.55 -6.15 4.42
C LEU A 214 -7.66 -6.91 5.76
N HIS A 215 -8.88 -7.13 6.27
CA HIS A 215 -9.11 -7.85 7.53
C HIS A 215 -8.51 -9.27 7.54
N GLY A 216 -8.55 -9.98 6.42
CA GLY A 216 -7.96 -11.34 6.29
C GLY A 216 -6.53 -11.35 5.70
N ASN A 217 -6.05 -10.21 5.18
CA ASN A 217 -4.78 -10.08 4.47
C ASN A 217 -3.87 -9.02 5.10
N SER A 218 -3.89 -8.89 6.41
CA SER A 218 -3.06 -7.95 7.15
C SER A 218 -2.60 -8.51 8.48
N VAL A 219 -1.58 -7.87 9.04
CA VAL A 219 -1.06 -8.11 10.38
C VAL A 219 -1.24 -6.87 11.23
N ALA A 220 -1.58 -7.07 12.50
CA ALA A 220 -1.57 -6.00 13.48
C ALA A 220 -0.12 -5.68 13.86
N ILE A 221 0.15 -4.40 14.10
CA ILE A 221 1.45 -3.91 14.53
C ILE A 221 1.29 -3.35 15.92
N ASP A 222 2.15 -3.77 16.82
CA ASP A 222 2.35 -3.22 18.15
C ASP A 222 3.83 -3.40 18.51
N TYR A 223 4.60 -2.32 18.40
CA TYR A 223 6.05 -2.37 18.55
C TYR A 223 6.55 -1.08 19.23
N GLU A 224 7.47 -1.23 20.18
CA GLU A 224 8.01 -0.12 20.95
C GLU A 224 9.53 -0.03 20.78
N ARG A 225 10.03 1.20 20.74
CA ARG A 225 11.46 1.46 20.70
C ARG A 225 11.77 2.79 21.43
N GLY A 226 12.40 2.69 22.59
CA GLY A 226 12.58 3.85 23.47
C GLY A 226 11.23 4.36 23.97
N ALA A 227 11.00 5.66 23.85
CA ALA A 227 9.74 6.31 24.23
C ALA A 227 8.71 6.34 23.09
N ALA A 228 9.06 5.83 21.90
CA ALA A 228 8.18 5.84 20.73
C ALA A 228 7.50 4.47 20.55
N ARG A 229 6.22 4.49 20.19
CA ARG A 229 5.40 3.33 19.90
C ARG A 229 4.89 3.35 18.47
N LEU A 230 4.90 2.20 17.79
CA LEU A 230 4.32 1.98 16.49
C LEU A 230 3.14 1.02 16.63
N GLY A 231 1.96 1.51 16.32
CA GLY A 231 0.75 0.69 16.25
C GLY A 231 0.15 0.72 14.84
N GLY A 232 -0.82 -0.16 14.60
CA GLY A 232 -1.59 -0.11 13.36
C GLY A 232 -1.79 -1.44 12.67
N VAL A 233 -1.95 -1.37 11.34
CA VAL A 233 -2.24 -2.53 10.48
C VAL A 233 -1.40 -2.44 9.22
N ALA A 234 -0.74 -3.52 8.86
CA ALA A 234 0.02 -3.64 7.62
C ALA A 234 -0.51 -4.79 6.76
N GLY A 235 -0.80 -4.51 5.50
CA GLY A 235 -1.18 -5.53 4.52
C GLY A 235 -0.06 -6.51 4.29
N LEU A 236 -0.41 -7.79 4.11
CA LEU A 236 0.55 -8.81 3.69
C LEU A 236 1.15 -8.41 2.34
N PRO A 237 2.41 -8.71 2.08
CA PRO A 237 3.06 -8.36 0.80
C PRO A 237 2.33 -8.92 -0.43
N THR A 238 1.62 -10.03 -0.27
CA THR A 238 0.75 -10.61 -1.31
C THR A 238 -0.52 -9.78 -1.59
N PHE A 239 -0.88 -8.86 -0.67
CA PHE A 239 -2.02 -7.96 -0.79
C PHE A 239 -1.52 -6.51 -0.96
N ASN A 240 -1.19 -6.15 -2.18
CA ASN A 240 -0.55 -4.89 -2.56
C ASN A 240 -1.28 -4.18 -3.70
N ARG A 241 -0.89 -2.93 -3.98
CA ARG A 241 -1.45 -2.09 -5.05
C ARG A 241 -0.35 -1.55 -5.95
N GLY A 242 -0.69 -1.23 -7.21
CA GLY A 242 0.22 -0.55 -8.14
C GLY A 242 0.40 0.94 -7.87
N VAL A 243 -0.37 1.52 -6.93
CA VAL A 243 -0.33 2.96 -6.58
C VAL A 243 -0.22 3.11 -5.07
N ALA A 244 0.56 4.09 -4.60
CA ALA A 244 0.83 4.33 -3.17
C ALA A 244 -0.29 5.14 -2.46
N ASP A 245 -1.53 5.07 -2.90
CA ASP A 245 -2.66 5.85 -2.40
C ASP A 245 -3.28 5.31 -1.11
N HIS A 246 -2.97 4.06 -0.76
CA HIS A 246 -3.47 3.37 0.43
C HIS A 246 -2.42 3.27 1.56
N GLN A 247 -1.51 4.22 1.64
CA GLN A 247 -0.56 4.35 2.74
C GLN A 247 -1.01 5.48 3.67
N TYR A 248 -1.51 5.11 4.84
CA TYR A 248 -2.02 6.04 5.83
C TYR A 248 -1.05 6.11 7.01
N LEU A 249 -0.45 7.27 7.22
CA LEU A 249 0.58 7.48 8.24
C LEU A 249 0.10 8.55 9.21
N PHE A 250 0.28 8.27 10.49
CA PHE A 250 -0.17 9.14 11.58
C PHE A 250 0.95 9.35 12.59
N VAL A 251 1.07 10.57 13.11
CA VAL A 251 1.98 10.93 14.19
C VAL A 251 1.17 11.64 15.28
N ASN A 252 1.14 11.08 16.48
CA ASN A 252 0.33 11.58 17.60
C ASN A 252 -1.13 11.86 17.19
N GLY A 253 -1.75 10.92 16.47
CA GLY A 253 -3.11 11.02 15.96
C GLY A 253 -3.33 11.97 14.78
N ARG A 254 -2.29 12.65 14.30
CA ARG A 254 -2.34 13.56 13.14
C ARG A 254 -1.99 12.83 11.84
N PRO A 255 -2.80 12.87 10.79
CA PRO A 255 -2.45 12.31 9.48
C PRO A 255 -1.33 13.12 8.83
N VAL A 256 -0.28 12.41 8.37
CA VAL A 256 0.92 13.01 7.75
C VAL A 256 1.25 12.36 6.42
N LYS A 257 1.99 13.08 5.57
CA LYS A 257 2.57 12.60 4.29
C LYS A 257 4.06 12.90 4.29
N ASP A 258 4.75 12.36 5.27
CA ASP A 258 6.17 12.61 5.50
C ASP A 258 7.05 11.67 4.69
N ARG A 259 8.13 12.19 4.08
CA ARG A 259 9.04 11.44 3.21
C ARG A 259 9.85 10.38 3.95
N LEU A 260 10.25 10.67 5.20
CA LEU A 260 11.00 9.73 6.03
C LEU A 260 10.15 8.51 6.36
N LEU A 261 8.88 8.72 6.76
CA LEU A 261 7.95 7.65 7.09
C LEU A 261 7.64 6.78 5.85
N ILE A 262 7.37 7.41 4.69
CA ILE A 262 7.15 6.70 3.42
C ILE A 262 8.39 5.89 3.03
N GLY A 263 9.59 6.49 3.16
CA GLY A 263 10.86 5.82 2.89
C GLY A 263 11.11 4.64 3.84
N ALA A 264 10.75 4.76 5.13
CA ALA A 264 10.86 3.68 6.10
C ALA A 264 9.90 2.51 5.80
N VAL A 265 8.66 2.81 5.40
CA VAL A 265 7.71 1.79 4.92
C VAL A 265 8.27 1.05 3.71
N ARG A 266 8.79 1.78 2.71
CA ARG A 266 9.39 1.19 1.52
C ARG A 266 10.58 0.29 1.87
N ALA A 267 11.46 0.73 2.77
CA ALA A 267 12.60 -0.06 3.25
C ALA A 267 12.17 -1.35 3.99
N ALA A 268 11.07 -1.30 4.75
CA ALA A 268 10.54 -2.48 5.43
C ALA A 268 10.03 -3.55 4.46
N TYR A 269 9.43 -3.13 3.34
CA TYR A 269 8.85 -4.02 2.33
C TYR A 269 9.77 -4.29 1.13
N GLN A 270 11.00 -3.77 1.14
CA GLN A 270 11.90 -3.78 -0.01
C GLN A 270 12.14 -5.18 -0.57
N ASP A 271 12.34 -6.19 0.31
CA ASP A 271 12.57 -7.60 -0.05
C ASP A 271 11.28 -8.40 -0.27
N LEU A 272 10.13 -7.77 -0.07
CA LEU A 272 8.82 -8.43 -0.05
C LEU A 272 7.90 -7.93 -1.17
N LEU A 273 8.20 -6.79 -1.79
CA LEU A 273 7.37 -6.19 -2.84
C LEU A 273 8.22 -5.80 -4.05
N ALA A 274 7.66 -5.99 -5.24
CA ALA A 274 8.24 -5.45 -6.46
C ALA A 274 8.30 -3.91 -6.41
N ARG A 275 9.24 -3.30 -7.16
CA ARG A 275 9.53 -1.85 -7.12
C ARG A 275 8.31 -0.97 -7.47
N ASP A 276 7.41 -1.47 -8.31
CA ASP A 276 6.18 -0.83 -8.76
C ASP A 276 4.95 -1.16 -7.89
N ARG A 277 5.15 -1.87 -6.77
CA ARG A 277 4.09 -2.27 -5.86
C ARG A 277 4.20 -1.59 -4.51
N HIS A 278 3.04 -1.31 -3.93
CA HIS A 278 2.92 -0.59 -2.68
C HIS A 278 2.04 -1.34 -1.69
N PRO A 279 2.45 -1.43 -0.40
CA PRO A 279 1.63 -2.06 0.62
C PRO A 279 0.42 -1.20 0.94
N ILE A 280 -0.68 -1.84 1.34
CA ILE A 280 -1.82 -1.18 1.97
C ILE A 280 -1.59 -1.20 3.48
N LEU A 281 -1.53 -0.04 4.13
CA LEU A 281 -1.28 0.03 5.56
C LEU A 281 -1.83 1.30 6.21
N ALA A 282 -2.03 1.22 7.53
CA ALA A 282 -2.25 2.37 8.38
C ALA A 282 -1.34 2.25 9.60
N LEU A 283 -0.38 3.16 9.74
CA LEU A 283 0.60 3.20 10.82
C LEU A 283 0.38 4.40 11.72
N PHE A 284 0.43 4.17 13.02
CA PHE A 284 0.30 5.17 14.06
C PHE A 284 1.58 5.20 14.86
N VAL A 285 2.29 6.32 14.79
CA VAL A 285 3.50 6.60 15.56
C VAL A 285 3.13 7.51 16.69
N ASP A 286 3.23 7.02 17.91
CA ASP A 286 2.98 7.78 19.13
C ASP A 286 4.33 8.02 19.84
N LEU A 287 4.64 9.30 20.14
CA LEU A 287 5.88 9.72 20.78
C LEU A 287 5.67 10.99 21.60
N PRO A 288 6.57 11.31 22.57
CA PRO A 288 6.52 12.54 23.35
C PRO A 288 6.48 13.79 22.44
N GLY A 289 5.69 14.79 22.81
CA GLY A 289 5.50 16.00 21.99
C GLY A 289 6.81 16.75 21.70
N GLU A 290 7.75 16.74 22.65
CA GLU A 290 9.08 17.33 22.54
C GLU A 290 10.01 16.65 21.51
N GLU A 291 9.67 15.45 21.06
CA GLU A 291 10.47 14.69 20.07
C GLU A 291 10.01 14.94 18.62
N VAL A 292 8.92 15.72 18.43
CA VAL A 292 8.38 16.01 17.09
C VAL A 292 7.88 17.44 16.96
N ASP A 293 8.38 18.14 15.97
CA ASP A 293 7.86 19.44 15.54
C ASP A 293 6.82 19.23 14.43
N VAL A 294 5.58 19.60 14.70
CA VAL A 294 4.43 19.49 13.77
C VAL A 294 4.16 20.82 13.04
N ASN A 295 4.89 21.91 13.36
CA ASN A 295 4.71 23.22 12.78
C ASN A 295 5.66 23.51 11.61
N VAL A 296 5.93 22.52 10.79
CA VAL A 296 6.89 22.59 9.66
C VAL A 296 6.23 23.10 8.38
N HIS A 297 4.98 22.70 8.12
CA HIS A 297 4.26 23.00 6.89
C HIS A 297 2.88 23.62 7.17
N PRO A 298 2.41 24.61 6.39
CA PRO A 298 1.09 25.25 6.63
C PRO A 298 -0.07 24.25 6.70
N ALA A 299 -0.08 23.23 5.81
CA ALA A 299 -1.08 22.15 5.82
C ALA A 299 -0.84 21.07 6.88
N LYS A 300 0.22 21.20 7.68
CA LYS A 300 0.60 20.27 8.77
C LYS A 300 0.74 18.81 8.29
N THR A 301 1.12 18.60 7.04
CA THR A 301 1.26 17.27 6.42
C THR A 301 2.66 16.68 6.59
N GLU A 302 3.65 17.51 6.89
CA GLU A 302 5.03 17.12 7.15
C GLU A 302 5.38 17.42 8.60
N VAL A 303 6.22 16.61 9.20
CA VAL A 303 6.70 16.74 10.57
C VAL A 303 8.23 16.66 10.61
N ARG A 304 8.84 17.20 11.63
CA ARG A 304 10.27 17.05 11.84
C ARG A 304 10.53 16.33 13.15
N PHE A 305 11.19 15.19 13.06
CA PHE A 305 11.57 14.41 14.23
C PHE A 305 12.91 14.88 14.77
N ARG A 306 13.06 14.87 16.09
CA ARG A 306 14.34 15.16 16.75
C ARG A 306 15.37 14.09 16.43
N GLU A 307 14.96 12.81 16.45
CA GLU A 307 15.77 11.65 16.10
C GLU A 307 15.20 10.87 14.89
N PRO A 308 15.46 11.30 13.64
CA PRO A 308 14.92 10.65 12.44
C PRO A 308 15.33 9.18 12.31
N ALA A 309 16.57 8.83 12.74
CA ALA A 309 17.08 7.45 12.67
C ALA A 309 16.33 6.50 13.62
N LEU A 310 15.93 6.99 14.80
CA LEU A 310 15.12 6.20 15.76
C LEU A 310 13.76 5.87 15.16
N ILE A 311 13.07 6.86 14.57
CA ILE A 311 11.75 6.68 13.96
C ILE A 311 11.81 5.76 12.75
N ARG A 312 12.83 5.93 11.88
CA ARG A 312 13.05 5.00 10.77
C ARG A 312 13.25 3.57 11.28
N GLY A 313 14.10 3.39 12.30
CA GLY A 313 14.36 2.10 12.91
C GLY A 313 13.14 1.48 13.60
N LEU A 314 12.27 2.30 14.22
CA LEU A 314 11.00 1.88 14.80
C LEU A 314 10.06 1.30 13.74
N ILE A 315 9.88 2.02 12.62
CA ILE A 315 8.98 1.59 11.54
C ILE A 315 9.51 0.35 10.82
N VAL A 316 10.78 0.36 10.42
CA VAL A 316 11.39 -0.79 9.72
C VAL A 316 11.39 -2.02 10.62
N GLY A 317 11.81 -1.88 11.87
CA GLY A 317 11.85 -2.98 12.84
C GLY A 317 10.46 -3.54 13.17
N GLY A 318 9.49 -2.65 13.45
CA GLY A 318 8.14 -3.05 13.80
C GLY A 318 7.39 -3.72 12.64
N LEU A 319 7.52 -3.20 11.42
CA LEU A 319 6.93 -3.81 10.22
C LEU A 319 7.56 -5.18 9.93
N ARG A 320 8.89 -5.29 9.93
CA ARG A 320 9.58 -6.57 9.71
C ARG A 320 9.19 -7.59 10.78
N HIS A 321 9.21 -7.21 12.05
CA HIS A 321 8.78 -8.09 13.14
C HIS A 321 7.35 -8.63 12.97
N ALA A 322 6.40 -7.76 12.61
CA ALA A 322 5.01 -8.16 12.39
C ALA A 322 4.84 -9.06 11.14
N LEU A 323 5.56 -8.75 10.05
CA LEU A 323 5.50 -9.52 8.81
C LEU A 323 6.18 -10.89 8.95
N ASP A 324 7.28 -10.98 9.72
CA ASP A 324 7.99 -12.24 10.00
C ASP A 324 7.09 -13.20 10.78
N GLY A 325 6.36 -12.71 11.78
CA GLY A 325 5.38 -13.49 12.52
C GLY A 325 4.21 -14.02 11.68
N ALA A 326 3.96 -13.42 10.51
CA ALA A 326 2.91 -13.81 9.58
C ALA A 326 3.37 -14.76 8.45
N GLY A 327 4.61 -15.17 8.45
CA GLY A 327 5.43 -15.77 7.38
C GLY A 327 4.84 -16.88 6.51
N PHE A 328 3.66 -17.41 6.83
CA PHE A 328 3.01 -18.48 6.05
C PHE A 328 1.57 -18.15 5.60
N LYS A 329 1.09 -16.92 5.80
CA LYS A 329 -0.26 -16.54 5.34
C LYS A 329 -0.21 -16.23 3.85
N SER A 330 -0.80 -17.11 3.03
CA SER A 330 -1.07 -16.82 1.60
C SER A 330 -2.30 -15.92 1.46
N VAL A 331 -2.42 -15.25 0.31
CA VAL A 331 -3.65 -14.55 -0.06
C VAL A 331 -4.81 -15.55 -0.11
N GLN A 332 -5.80 -15.38 0.75
CA GLN A 332 -6.98 -16.24 0.76
C GLN A 332 -7.95 -15.94 -0.40
N ARG A 333 -7.74 -14.85 -1.16
CA ARG A 333 -8.49 -14.53 -2.38
C ARG A 333 -7.56 -13.85 -3.39
N PRO A 334 -7.61 -14.23 -4.68
CA PRO A 334 -7.06 -13.39 -5.73
C PRO A 334 -7.73 -12.02 -5.62
N ALA A 335 -6.96 -10.93 -5.77
CA ALA A 335 -7.54 -9.60 -5.82
C ALA A 335 -8.64 -9.58 -6.89
N ALA A 336 -9.88 -9.29 -6.49
CA ALA A 336 -11.07 -9.38 -7.32
C ALA A 336 -11.11 -8.34 -8.48
N ASP A 337 -10.04 -7.62 -8.71
CA ASP A 337 -9.92 -6.53 -9.67
C ASP A 337 -9.13 -6.86 -10.95
N VAL A 338 -8.81 -8.13 -11.18
CA VAL A 338 -8.45 -8.55 -12.54
C VAL A 338 -9.75 -9.04 -13.18
N PRO A 339 -10.39 -8.24 -14.08
CA PRO A 339 -11.49 -8.78 -14.86
C PRO A 339 -10.91 -9.97 -15.61
N TRP A 340 -11.46 -11.16 -15.38
CA TRP A 340 -11.19 -12.32 -16.21
C TRP A 340 -11.65 -11.94 -17.63
N GLN A 341 -10.73 -11.47 -18.45
CA GLN A 341 -10.95 -11.41 -19.88
C GLN A 341 -10.83 -12.85 -20.35
N SER A 342 -11.99 -13.48 -20.56
CA SER A 342 -12.04 -14.70 -21.35
C SER A 342 -11.26 -14.41 -22.64
N PRO A 343 -10.34 -15.31 -23.05
CA PRO A 343 -9.73 -15.16 -24.36
C PRO A 343 -10.85 -15.03 -25.38
N PRO A 344 -10.70 -14.15 -26.39
CA PRO A 344 -11.74 -13.97 -27.39
C PRO A 344 -12.07 -15.33 -27.97
N ASP A 345 -13.36 -15.70 -27.91
CA ASP A 345 -13.87 -16.91 -28.51
C ASP A 345 -13.58 -16.85 -30.03
N PRO A 346 -12.67 -17.67 -30.56
CA PRO A 346 -12.30 -17.62 -31.98
C PRO A 346 -13.45 -17.90 -32.92
N TYR A 347 -14.62 -18.29 -32.41
CA TYR A 347 -15.83 -18.59 -33.19
C TYR A 347 -16.91 -17.51 -33.13
N ARG A 348 -16.68 -16.38 -32.46
CA ARG A 348 -17.68 -15.31 -32.31
C ARG A 348 -17.72 -14.26 -33.43
N HIS A 349 -16.96 -14.42 -34.48
CA HIS A 349 -16.99 -13.51 -35.63
C HIS A 349 -17.61 -14.19 -36.85
N SER A 350 -18.91 -14.22 -36.96
CA SER A 350 -19.58 -14.29 -38.28
C SER A 350 -21.10 -14.37 -38.20
N ARG A 351 -21.73 -13.41 -37.52
CA ARG A 351 -23.21 -13.26 -37.65
C ARG A 351 -23.67 -11.86 -38.13
N GLU A 352 -22.77 -10.96 -38.51
CA GLU A 352 -23.18 -9.60 -38.96
C GLU A 352 -22.59 -9.08 -40.27
N SER A 353 -21.88 -9.88 -41.04
CA SER A 353 -21.57 -9.49 -42.42
C SER A 353 -21.70 -10.70 -43.31
N GLY A 354 -22.64 -10.64 -44.26
CA GLY A 354 -22.87 -11.65 -45.26
C GLY A 354 -21.58 -12.02 -45.98
N ASN A 355 -21.08 -13.22 -45.71
CA ASN A 355 -19.93 -13.75 -46.38
C ASN A 355 -20.37 -14.68 -47.50
N PRO A 356 -19.99 -14.44 -48.75
CA PRO A 356 -20.31 -15.36 -49.84
C PRO A 356 -19.56 -16.67 -49.62
N ALA A 357 -20.34 -17.76 -49.66
CA ALA A 357 -19.82 -19.10 -49.66
C ALA A 357 -18.89 -19.33 -50.87
N SER A 358 -17.57 -19.26 -50.66
CA SER A 358 -16.62 -19.87 -51.58
C SER A 358 -15.28 -20.15 -50.90
N LEU A 359 -14.92 -21.43 -50.88
CA LEU A 359 -13.59 -21.96 -50.94
C LEU A 359 -12.67 -21.76 -49.74
N TRP A 360 -13.00 -22.41 -48.62
CA TRP A 360 -11.95 -22.89 -47.72
C TRP A 360 -12.16 -24.41 -47.51
N THR A 361 -11.41 -25.23 -48.20
CA THR A 361 -11.23 -26.66 -47.91
C THR A 361 -10.21 -26.79 -46.80
N PRO A 362 -10.54 -27.36 -45.64
CA PRO A 362 -9.54 -27.65 -44.61
C PRO A 362 -8.58 -28.72 -45.13
N PRO A 363 -7.31 -28.74 -44.67
CA PRO A 363 -6.26 -29.66 -45.14
C PRO A 363 -6.47 -31.13 -44.74
N PHE A 364 -7.69 -31.54 -44.37
CA PHE A 364 -8.09 -32.92 -44.09
C PHE A 364 -9.16 -33.42 -45.08
N ALA A 365 -8.99 -33.18 -46.36
CA ALA A 365 -9.77 -33.81 -47.39
C ALA A 365 -9.38 -35.31 -47.51
N GLY A 366 -10.05 -36.17 -46.75
CA GLY A 366 -9.81 -37.61 -46.75
C GLY A 366 -10.46 -38.40 -45.63
N VAL A 367 -11.18 -37.70 -44.69
CA VAL A 367 -11.91 -38.38 -43.62
C VAL A 367 -13.39 -38.52 -44.05
N THR A 368 -13.79 -39.71 -44.39
CA THR A 368 -15.21 -39.99 -44.66
C THR A 368 -16.03 -40.04 -43.38
N PRO A 369 -17.35 -39.75 -43.41
CA PRO A 369 -18.21 -39.81 -42.22
C PRO A 369 -18.15 -41.15 -41.47
N GLU A 370 -17.88 -42.24 -42.18
CA GLU A 370 -17.73 -43.59 -41.61
C GLU A 370 -16.46 -43.71 -40.74
N ARG A 371 -15.32 -43.09 -41.15
CA ARG A 371 -14.09 -43.07 -40.30
C ARG A 371 -14.24 -42.21 -39.05
N VAL A 372 -15.05 -41.17 -39.09
CA VAL A 372 -15.38 -40.40 -37.90
C VAL A 372 -16.24 -41.21 -36.93
N ALA A 373 -17.17 -42.03 -37.47
CA ALA A 373 -17.99 -42.91 -36.63
C ALA A 373 -17.15 -44.06 -36.00
N GLU A 374 -16.19 -44.64 -36.73
CA GLU A 374 -15.24 -45.61 -36.16
C GLU A 374 -14.34 -45.01 -35.10
N ALA A 375 -13.83 -43.78 -35.30
CA ALA A 375 -13.06 -43.07 -34.28
C ALA A 375 -13.91 -42.69 -33.03
N HIS A 376 -15.23 -42.46 -33.20
CA HIS A 376 -16.13 -42.25 -32.08
C HIS A 376 -16.50 -43.56 -31.36
N ALA A 377 -16.47 -44.70 -32.03
CA ALA A 377 -16.73 -45.98 -31.36
C ALA A 377 -15.55 -46.45 -30.49
N ASP A 378 -14.32 -46.09 -30.87
CA ASP A 378 -13.11 -46.34 -30.05
C ASP A 378 -12.96 -45.37 -28.89
N TYR A 379 -13.68 -44.24 -28.89
CA TYR A 379 -13.70 -43.26 -27.79
C TYR A 379 -14.91 -43.46 -26.86
N LEU A 380 -15.32 -44.69 -26.63
CA LEU A 380 -16.06 -45.01 -25.42
C LEU A 380 -15.06 -44.93 -24.26
N PRO A 381 -15.23 -43.97 -23.31
CA PRO A 381 -14.37 -43.94 -22.14
C PRO A 381 -14.57 -45.23 -21.38
N HIS A 382 -13.63 -46.15 -21.43
CA HIS A 382 -13.40 -47.14 -20.41
C HIS A 382 -12.88 -46.50 -19.12
N ALA A 383 -13.21 -45.24 -18.93
CA ALA A 383 -13.12 -44.56 -17.67
C ALA A 383 -14.37 -44.94 -16.84
N ARG A 384 -14.44 -46.14 -16.33
CA ARG A 384 -14.75 -46.21 -14.91
C ARG A 384 -13.71 -45.32 -14.26
N ALA A 385 -14.14 -44.17 -13.77
CA ALA A 385 -13.36 -43.46 -12.77
C ALA A 385 -13.04 -44.51 -11.72
N GLU A 386 -11.81 -45.05 -11.78
CA GLU A 386 -11.26 -45.69 -10.60
C GLU A 386 -11.46 -44.67 -9.53
N THR A 387 -12.19 -45.05 -8.49
CA THR A 387 -12.39 -44.26 -7.29
C THR A 387 -10.98 -43.83 -6.90
N ALA A 388 -10.68 -42.53 -7.07
CA ALA A 388 -9.37 -42.02 -6.72
C ALA A 388 -9.06 -42.56 -5.36
N SER A 389 -8.02 -43.40 -5.25
CA SER A 389 -7.62 -43.99 -3.97
C SER A 389 -7.59 -42.85 -2.98
N ALA A 390 -8.22 -43.03 -1.83
CA ALA A 390 -8.23 -42.00 -0.80
C ALA A 390 -6.79 -41.48 -0.64
N PRO A 391 -6.58 -40.18 -0.58
CA PRO A 391 -5.24 -39.62 -0.51
C PRO A 391 -4.48 -40.35 0.60
N PRO A 392 -3.21 -40.70 0.42
CA PRO A 392 -2.46 -41.42 1.43
C PRO A 392 -2.58 -40.66 2.74
N PRO A 393 -2.71 -41.34 3.91
CA PRO A 393 -2.91 -40.71 5.23
C PRO A 393 -1.93 -39.61 5.55
N GLU A 394 -0.80 -39.54 4.86
CA GLU A 394 0.23 -38.51 4.95
C GLU A 394 -0.15 -37.17 4.32
N ALA A 395 -1.08 -37.14 3.35
CA ALA A 395 -1.51 -35.89 2.70
C ALA A 395 -2.16 -34.90 3.69
N HIS A 396 -2.82 -35.39 4.72
CA HIS A 396 -3.44 -34.60 5.78
C HIS A 396 -2.44 -33.96 6.76
N ARG A 397 -1.14 -34.29 6.67
CA ARG A 397 -0.12 -33.80 7.60
C ARG A 397 0.65 -32.59 7.07
N PHE A 398 0.50 -32.24 5.80
CA PHE A 398 1.35 -31.24 5.16
C PHE A 398 0.55 -30.00 4.74
N PRO A 399 0.92 -28.80 5.23
CA PRO A 399 0.23 -27.56 4.91
C PRO A 399 0.12 -27.25 3.42
N LEU A 400 1.17 -27.55 2.61
CA LEU A 400 1.18 -27.40 1.16
C LEU A 400 0.72 -28.68 0.42
N GLY A 401 0.29 -29.70 1.16
CA GLY A 401 -0.22 -30.94 0.60
C GLY A 401 0.85 -31.84 -0.03
N VAL A 402 0.42 -32.74 -0.90
CA VAL A 402 1.25 -33.72 -1.63
C VAL A 402 1.18 -33.43 -3.12
N ALA A 403 2.34 -33.37 -3.78
CA ALA A 403 2.43 -33.11 -5.21
C ALA A 403 1.74 -34.22 -6.01
N ARG A 404 0.87 -33.83 -6.93
CA ARG A 404 0.13 -34.70 -7.85
C ARG A 404 0.67 -34.65 -9.28
N GLY A 405 1.37 -33.58 -9.61
CA GLY A 405 1.97 -33.41 -10.93
C GLY A 405 2.48 -32.01 -11.17
N GLN A 406 2.93 -31.77 -12.39
CA GLN A 406 3.49 -30.52 -12.85
C GLN A 406 2.79 -30.07 -14.13
N VAL A 407 2.46 -28.78 -14.22
CA VAL A 407 1.83 -28.16 -15.38
C VAL A 407 2.81 -27.20 -16.03
N ALA A 408 2.91 -27.25 -17.37
CA ALA A 408 3.80 -26.41 -18.19
C ALA A 408 5.27 -26.44 -17.74
N ALA A 409 5.72 -27.53 -17.11
CA ALA A 409 7.06 -27.66 -16.52
C ALA A 409 7.45 -26.46 -15.61
N THR A 410 6.46 -25.76 -15.07
CA THR A 410 6.63 -24.53 -14.28
C THR A 410 5.86 -24.59 -12.96
N TYR A 411 4.64 -25.13 -12.97
CA TYR A 411 3.75 -25.12 -11.81
C TYR A 411 3.56 -26.51 -11.23
N ILE A 412 3.85 -26.68 -9.96
CA ILE A 412 3.56 -27.89 -9.20
C ILE A 412 2.10 -27.82 -8.75
N VAL A 413 1.35 -28.90 -8.98
CA VAL A 413 -0.02 -29.07 -8.49
C VAL A 413 0.04 -30.03 -7.30
N ALA A 414 -0.39 -29.55 -6.14
CA ALA A 414 -0.42 -30.34 -4.90
C ALA A 414 -1.84 -30.36 -4.32
N GLU A 415 -2.21 -31.48 -3.74
CA GLU A 415 -3.48 -31.70 -3.05
C GLU A 415 -3.26 -31.57 -1.55
N ALA A 416 -3.93 -30.61 -0.92
CA ALA A 416 -3.97 -30.39 0.52
C ALA A 416 -5.34 -30.83 1.08
N GLU A 417 -5.46 -30.96 2.40
CA GLU A 417 -6.66 -31.43 3.08
C GLU A 417 -7.94 -30.64 2.71
N ASP A 418 -7.81 -29.34 2.50
CA ASP A 418 -8.90 -28.39 2.31
C ASP A 418 -8.93 -27.76 0.90
N GLY A 419 -8.10 -28.24 -0.04
CA GLY A 419 -8.10 -27.70 -1.40
C GLY A 419 -6.90 -28.07 -2.26
N LEU A 420 -6.77 -27.34 -3.37
CA LEU A 420 -5.67 -27.46 -4.33
C LEU A 420 -4.64 -26.37 -4.08
N VAL A 421 -3.36 -26.74 -4.09
CA VAL A 421 -2.24 -25.80 -4.01
C VAL A 421 -1.49 -25.81 -5.34
N LEU A 422 -1.28 -24.62 -5.91
CA LEU A 422 -0.46 -24.40 -7.09
C LEU A 422 0.80 -23.68 -6.67
N VAL A 423 1.97 -24.23 -6.98
CA VAL A 423 3.28 -23.67 -6.62
C VAL A 423 4.06 -23.34 -7.87
N ASP A 424 4.55 -22.11 -7.98
CA ASP A 424 5.54 -21.73 -8.99
C ASP A 424 6.91 -22.27 -8.54
N GLN A 425 7.41 -23.31 -9.22
CA GLN A 425 8.65 -23.98 -8.84
C GLN A 425 9.88 -23.08 -8.93
N HIS A 426 9.90 -22.16 -9.93
CA HIS A 426 11.01 -21.25 -10.13
C HIS A 426 11.08 -20.22 -9.01
N ALA A 427 9.98 -19.53 -8.79
CA ALA A 427 9.84 -18.54 -7.71
C ALA A 427 10.09 -19.12 -6.31
N ALA A 428 9.61 -20.34 -6.07
CA ALA A 428 9.86 -21.06 -4.83
C ALA A 428 11.34 -21.40 -4.64
N HIS A 429 12.00 -21.93 -5.69
CA HIS A 429 13.40 -22.29 -5.62
C HIS A 429 14.32 -21.07 -5.42
N GLU A 430 14.08 -19.97 -6.13
CA GLU A 430 14.80 -18.70 -5.92
C GLU A 430 14.74 -18.27 -4.46
N ARG A 431 13.56 -18.29 -3.87
CA ARG A 431 13.37 -17.91 -2.47
C ARG A 431 14.11 -18.83 -1.51
N LEU A 432 14.06 -20.12 -1.72
CA LEU A 432 14.77 -21.10 -0.88
C LEU A 432 16.29 -20.91 -0.95
N VAL A 433 16.83 -20.65 -2.15
CA VAL A 433 18.27 -20.37 -2.33
C VAL A 433 18.66 -19.09 -1.55
N LEU A 434 17.88 -18.00 -1.67
CA LEU A 434 18.12 -16.77 -0.92
C LEU A 434 18.13 -17.00 0.60
N GLU A 435 17.15 -17.73 1.12
CA GLU A 435 17.08 -17.99 2.57
C GLU A 435 18.21 -18.91 3.06
N ARG A 436 18.67 -19.83 2.23
CA ARG A 436 19.88 -20.64 2.51
C ARG A 436 21.13 -19.75 2.55
N MET A 437 21.27 -18.81 1.60
CA MET A 437 22.38 -17.84 1.58
C MET A 437 22.37 -16.97 2.84
N ARG A 438 21.22 -16.41 3.21
CA ARG A 438 21.06 -15.62 4.43
C ARG A 438 21.47 -16.36 5.70
N ARG A 439 21.03 -17.63 5.82
CA ARG A 439 21.43 -18.50 6.95
C ARG A 439 22.94 -18.77 6.94
N ALA A 440 23.53 -19.03 5.77
CA ALA A 440 24.95 -19.28 5.66
C ALA A 440 25.77 -18.03 6.04
N MET A 441 25.37 -16.85 5.58
CA MET A 441 25.99 -15.58 5.96
C MET A 441 25.91 -15.31 7.47
N ALA A 442 24.78 -15.61 8.10
CA ALA A 442 24.62 -15.49 9.55
C ALA A 442 25.50 -16.47 10.34
N ASN A 443 25.90 -17.60 9.73
CA ASN A 443 26.68 -18.68 10.34
C ASN A 443 28.17 -18.67 9.92
N GLY A 444 28.69 -17.56 9.39
CA GLY A 444 30.13 -17.40 9.11
C GLY A 444 30.54 -17.42 7.64
N GLY A 445 29.59 -17.28 6.71
CA GLY A 445 29.84 -17.13 5.27
C GLY A 445 29.21 -18.23 4.40
N VAL A 446 29.12 -17.97 3.12
CA VAL A 446 28.58 -18.90 2.13
C VAL A 446 29.70 -19.80 1.61
N ALA A 447 29.46 -21.11 1.59
CA ALA A 447 30.39 -22.06 1.02
C ALA A 447 30.64 -21.74 -0.46
N ARG A 448 31.93 -21.72 -0.86
CA ARG A 448 32.36 -21.43 -2.23
C ARG A 448 32.77 -22.69 -2.97
N GLN A 449 32.51 -22.70 -4.26
CA GLN A 449 32.96 -23.72 -5.20
C GLN A 449 33.99 -23.10 -6.15
N ALA A 450 35.24 -23.57 -6.07
CA ALA A 450 36.28 -23.14 -6.99
C ALA A 450 35.96 -23.60 -8.41
N LEU A 451 36.17 -22.73 -9.39
CA LEU A 451 36.02 -23.06 -10.81
C LEU A 451 37.23 -23.85 -11.29
N LEU A 452 36.99 -24.88 -12.07
CA LEU A 452 38.07 -25.68 -12.66
C LEU A 452 38.95 -24.85 -13.61
N LEU A 453 38.30 -23.92 -14.33
CA LEU A 453 38.91 -22.88 -15.13
C LEU A 453 38.32 -21.56 -14.69
N PRO A 454 39.15 -20.60 -14.23
CA PRO A 454 38.65 -19.26 -13.93
C PRO A 454 38.02 -18.63 -15.16
N GLU A 455 36.94 -17.87 -14.95
CA GLU A 455 36.18 -17.24 -16.05
C GLU A 455 36.49 -15.75 -16.13
N VAL A 456 36.79 -15.24 -17.31
CA VAL A 456 37.03 -13.82 -17.54
C VAL A 456 35.75 -13.17 -18.05
N VAL A 457 35.25 -12.18 -17.34
CA VAL A 457 34.06 -11.41 -17.67
C VAL A 457 34.46 -10.02 -18.11
N GLU A 458 34.13 -9.64 -19.36
CA GLU A 458 34.38 -8.30 -19.89
C GLU A 458 33.25 -7.35 -19.46
N LEU A 459 33.62 -6.20 -18.88
CA LEU A 459 32.71 -5.15 -18.39
C LEU A 459 33.29 -3.77 -18.74
N ASP A 460 32.52 -2.71 -18.51
CA ASP A 460 33.08 -1.36 -18.56
C ASP A 460 33.98 -1.09 -17.34
N GLU A 461 34.88 -0.12 -17.46
CA GLU A 461 35.85 0.20 -16.40
C GLU A 461 35.17 0.60 -15.08
N PRO A 462 34.09 1.48 -15.06
CA PRO A 462 33.38 1.81 -13.82
C PRO A 462 32.70 0.60 -13.15
N ALA A 463 32.22 -0.38 -13.92
CA ALA A 463 31.63 -1.62 -13.38
C ALA A 463 32.72 -2.48 -12.71
N CYS A 464 33.87 -2.61 -13.35
CA CYS A 464 35.02 -3.31 -12.76
C CYS A 464 35.48 -2.65 -11.44
N ASP A 465 35.57 -1.31 -11.40
CA ASP A 465 35.96 -0.57 -10.19
C ASP A 465 35.01 -0.80 -9.03
N ARG A 466 33.69 -0.81 -9.30
CA ARG A 466 32.67 -1.11 -8.27
C ARG A 466 32.78 -2.52 -7.73
N LEU A 467 32.97 -3.52 -8.59
CA LEU A 467 33.11 -4.92 -8.17
C LEU A 467 34.40 -5.14 -7.37
N GLU A 468 35.52 -4.56 -7.82
CA GLU A 468 36.81 -4.64 -7.12
C GLU A 468 36.74 -4.02 -5.72
N ALA A 469 36.11 -2.84 -5.60
CA ALA A 469 35.89 -2.17 -4.31
C ALA A 469 35.08 -3.01 -3.31
N ARG A 470 34.31 -3.99 -3.78
CA ARG A 470 33.45 -4.87 -2.98
C ARG A 470 33.91 -6.34 -2.98
N ALA A 471 35.09 -6.64 -3.55
CA ALA A 471 35.58 -8.01 -3.67
C ALA A 471 35.63 -8.80 -2.35
N GLY A 472 35.97 -8.11 -1.25
CA GLY A 472 35.97 -8.71 0.09
C GLY A 472 34.59 -9.16 0.55
N GLU A 473 33.56 -8.31 0.40
CA GLU A 473 32.18 -8.61 0.75
C GLU A 473 31.59 -9.73 -0.11
N LEU A 474 31.88 -9.70 -1.42
CA LEU A 474 31.47 -10.74 -2.36
C LEU A 474 32.13 -12.10 -2.05
N THR A 475 33.37 -12.09 -1.56
CA THR A 475 34.05 -13.30 -1.09
C THR A 475 33.35 -13.94 0.13
N GLU A 476 32.83 -13.13 1.07
CA GLU A 476 32.03 -13.66 2.20
C GLU A 476 30.72 -14.32 1.72
N MET A 477 30.21 -13.88 0.59
CA MET A 477 29.03 -14.44 -0.07
C MET A 477 29.37 -15.63 -1.00
N GLY A 478 30.63 -16.05 -1.03
CA GLY A 478 31.12 -17.19 -1.80
C GLY A 478 31.51 -16.86 -3.25
N LEU A 479 31.48 -15.60 -3.67
CA LEU A 479 31.94 -15.13 -5.00
C LEU A 479 33.34 -14.55 -4.89
N GLU A 480 34.34 -15.28 -5.40
CA GLU A 480 35.74 -14.84 -5.41
C GLU A 480 36.09 -14.28 -6.79
N LEU A 481 36.36 -12.98 -6.84
CA LEU A 481 36.69 -12.28 -8.07
C LEU A 481 37.89 -11.33 -7.87
N GLU A 482 38.63 -11.09 -8.95
CA GLU A 482 39.75 -10.15 -8.96
C GLU A 482 39.82 -9.35 -10.27
N ARG A 483 40.43 -8.19 -10.23
CA ARG A 483 40.67 -7.36 -11.42
C ARG A 483 41.64 -8.05 -12.37
N PHE A 484 41.27 -8.19 -13.64
CA PHE A 484 42.10 -8.82 -14.69
C PHE A 484 42.44 -7.84 -15.83
N GLY A 485 42.43 -6.57 -15.57
CA GLY A 485 42.72 -5.54 -16.56
C GLY A 485 41.79 -4.35 -16.44
N ALA A 486 41.85 -3.40 -17.39
CA ALA A 486 41.04 -2.19 -17.29
C ALA A 486 39.53 -2.48 -17.39
N ARG A 487 39.14 -3.50 -18.18
CA ARG A 487 37.75 -3.80 -18.53
C ARG A 487 37.38 -5.27 -18.36
N ALA A 488 38.04 -5.97 -17.42
CA ALA A 488 37.80 -7.38 -17.18
C ALA A 488 37.92 -7.74 -15.71
N ILE A 489 37.07 -8.66 -15.26
CA ILE A 489 37.10 -9.30 -13.95
C ILE A 489 37.33 -10.80 -14.14
N LEU A 490 38.23 -11.38 -13.37
CA LEU A 490 38.46 -12.83 -13.31
C LEU A 490 37.69 -13.42 -12.13
N VAL A 491 36.81 -14.38 -12.39
CA VAL A 491 36.08 -15.13 -11.37
C VAL A 491 36.78 -16.45 -11.10
N ARG A 492 37.15 -16.69 -9.84
CA ARG A 492 37.85 -17.92 -9.39
C ARG A 492 36.94 -18.92 -8.69
N ALA A 493 35.92 -18.43 -8.00
CA ALA A 493 34.98 -19.27 -7.28
C ALA A 493 33.59 -18.61 -7.27
N THR A 494 32.56 -19.45 -7.21
CA THR A 494 31.16 -19.04 -7.09
C THR A 494 30.54 -19.65 -5.83
N PRO A 495 29.43 -19.10 -5.29
CA PRO A 495 28.69 -19.73 -4.21
C PRO A 495 28.28 -21.15 -4.57
N ALA A 496 28.63 -22.13 -3.74
CA ALA A 496 28.32 -23.53 -4.01
C ALA A 496 26.81 -23.83 -4.15
N LEU A 497 25.98 -22.97 -3.55
CA LEU A 497 24.52 -23.06 -3.63
C LEU A 497 23.96 -22.73 -5.02
N LEU A 498 24.73 -22.03 -5.88
CA LEU A 498 24.28 -21.62 -7.21
C LEU A 498 24.53 -22.69 -8.30
N GLY A 499 25.35 -23.69 -8.01
CA GLY A 499 25.72 -24.74 -8.97
C GLY A 499 26.40 -24.17 -10.22
N ASN A 500 26.15 -24.80 -11.38
CA ASN A 500 26.71 -24.38 -12.68
C ASN A 500 25.82 -23.35 -13.36
N GLY A 501 25.79 -22.12 -12.82
CA GLY A 501 25.04 -20.99 -13.38
C GLY A 501 25.78 -20.23 -14.47
N ASP A 502 25.11 -19.22 -15.06
CA ASP A 502 25.68 -18.22 -15.97
C ASP A 502 26.50 -17.21 -15.16
N ILE A 503 27.81 -17.41 -15.09
CA ILE A 503 28.73 -16.59 -14.30
C ILE A 503 28.86 -15.18 -14.89
N ALA A 504 28.96 -15.09 -16.23
CA ALA A 504 29.09 -13.80 -16.89
C ALA A 504 27.84 -12.91 -16.67
N GLY A 505 26.65 -13.51 -16.82
CA GLY A 505 25.38 -12.82 -16.51
C GLY A 505 25.28 -12.41 -15.05
N LEU A 506 25.66 -13.28 -14.12
CA LEU A 506 25.67 -12.98 -12.69
C LEU A 506 26.54 -11.75 -12.36
N VAL A 507 27.76 -11.71 -12.88
CA VAL A 507 28.72 -10.64 -12.60
C VAL A 507 28.27 -9.30 -13.24
N ALA A 508 27.67 -9.36 -14.44
CA ALA A 508 27.11 -8.18 -15.10
C ALA A 508 25.92 -7.60 -14.30
N ASP A 509 24.96 -8.43 -13.90
CA ASP A 509 23.79 -8.01 -13.13
C ASP A 509 24.19 -7.44 -11.76
N LEU A 510 25.20 -8.03 -11.10
CA LEU A 510 25.76 -7.50 -9.86
C LEU A 510 26.41 -6.13 -10.03
N ALA A 511 27.14 -5.91 -11.14
CA ALA A 511 27.75 -4.63 -11.44
C ALA A 511 26.71 -3.53 -11.67
N ASP A 512 25.61 -3.84 -12.38
CA ASP A 512 24.50 -2.95 -12.63
C ASP A 512 23.74 -2.63 -11.33
N GLU A 513 23.53 -3.62 -10.47
CA GLU A 513 22.87 -3.44 -9.20
C GLU A 513 23.70 -2.56 -8.24
N LEU A 514 25.01 -2.78 -8.17
CA LEU A 514 25.92 -1.93 -7.40
C LEU A 514 25.92 -0.49 -7.92
N ALA A 515 25.78 -0.27 -9.23
CA ALA A 515 25.66 1.07 -9.82
C ALA A 515 24.38 1.80 -9.37
N ALA A 516 23.26 1.08 -9.27
CA ALA A 516 21.97 1.66 -8.92
C ALA A 516 21.87 2.12 -7.45
N TYR A 517 22.76 1.64 -6.55
CA TYR A 517 22.63 1.79 -5.10
C TYR A 517 23.78 2.53 -4.40
N ASP A 518 24.69 3.14 -5.13
CA ASP A 518 25.95 3.64 -4.58
C ASP A 518 25.80 4.79 -3.55
N GLU A 519 24.64 5.44 -3.45
CA GLU A 519 24.47 6.60 -2.56
C GLU A 519 23.45 6.45 -1.40
N ALA A 520 22.57 5.41 -1.39
CA ALA A 520 21.36 5.46 -0.55
C ALA A 520 21.18 4.37 0.52
N LEU A 521 21.89 3.24 0.48
CA LEU A 521 21.58 2.07 1.31
C LEU A 521 22.71 1.70 2.29
N SER A 522 22.32 1.14 3.45
CA SER A 522 23.28 0.55 4.40
C SER A 522 23.94 -0.70 3.80
N LEU A 523 25.16 -1.04 4.28
CA LEU A 523 25.92 -2.21 3.82
C LEU A 523 25.10 -3.49 3.89
N LYS A 524 24.34 -3.71 4.97
CA LYS A 524 23.52 -4.89 5.17
C LYS A 524 22.35 -4.98 4.16
N GLU A 525 21.70 -3.85 3.85
CA GLU A 525 20.63 -3.80 2.86
C GLU A 525 21.14 -4.08 1.43
N LYS A 526 22.38 -3.64 1.12
CA LYS A 526 23.07 -3.93 -0.13
C LYS A 526 23.42 -5.42 -0.26
N LEU A 527 23.91 -6.04 0.81
CA LEU A 527 24.25 -7.46 0.82
C LEU A 527 23.03 -8.37 0.62
N ASP A 528 21.88 -8.02 1.22
CA ASP A 528 20.63 -8.77 1.01
C ASP A 528 20.16 -8.73 -0.46
N GLN A 529 20.38 -7.61 -1.17
CA GLN A 529 20.02 -7.49 -2.59
C GLN A 529 20.98 -8.26 -3.49
N VAL A 530 22.28 -8.15 -3.24
CA VAL A 530 23.30 -8.95 -3.93
C VAL A 530 23.02 -10.45 -3.77
N ALA A 531 22.64 -10.89 -2.55
CA ALA A 531 22.23 -12.28 -2.31
C ALA A 531 20.96 -12.67 -3.10
N ALA A 532 19.99 -11.76 -3.25
CA ALA A 532 18.79 -12.01 -4.05
C ALA A 532 19.12 -12.15 -5.55
N THR A 533 19.97 -11.28 -6.10
CA THR A 533 20.44 -11.37 -7.48
C THR A 533 21.21 -12.69 -7.71
N MET A 534 22.10 -13.07 -6.79
CA MET A 534 22.78 -14.36 -6.86
C MET A 534 21.81 -15.55 -6.83
N ALA A 535 20.78 -15.50 -5.96
CA ALA A 535 19.79 -16.57 -5.87
C ALA A 535 18.98 -16.75 -7.16
N CYS A 536 18.68 -15.66 -7.89
CA CYS A 536 18.02 -15.74 -9.19
C CYS A 536 18.86 -16.50 -10.24
N HIS A 537 20.18 -16.30 -10.25
CA HIS A 537 21.08 -17.02 -11.16
C HIS A 537 21.29 -18.50 -10.79
N GLY A 538 21.13 -18.88 -9.53
CA GLY A 538 21.23 -20.25 -9.05
C GLY A 538 19.95 -21.07 -9.09
N SER A 539 18.83 -20.47 -9.50
CA SER A 539 17.54 -21.16 -9.48
C SER A 539 17.38 -22.16 -10.61
N VAL A 540 16.56 -23.18 -10.37
CA VAL A 540 16.16 -24.15 -11.41
C VAL A 540 15.46 -23.38 -12.52
N ARG A 541 16.02 -23.42 -13.74
CA ARG A 541 15.42 -22.74 -14.90
C ARG A 541 13.98 -23.19 -15.10
N ALA A 542 13.09 -22.24 -15.38
CA ALA A 542 11.74 -22.54 -15.81
C ALA A 542 11.79 -23.55 -16.98
N GLY A 543 10.98 -24.62 -16.90
CA GLY A 543 10.97 -25.68 -17.91
C GLY A 543 11.65 -26.99 -17.51
N ARG A 544 12.24 -27.12 -16.31
CA ARG A 544 12.72 -28.40 -15.82
C ARG A 544 11.56 -29.26 -15.30
N LEU A 545 11.47 -30.48 -15.81
CA LEU A 545 10.57 -31.50 -15.28
C LEU A 545 11.14 -32.06 -13.96
N LEU A 546 10.35 -31.98 -12.90
CA LEU A 546 10.67 -32.53 -11.59
C LEU A 546 9.97 -33.88 -11.42
N SER A 547 10.63 -34.83 -10.78
CA SER A 547 9.98 -36.04 -10.26
C SER A 547 9.04 -35.70 -9.10
N VAL A 548 8.08 -36.57 -8.83
CA VAL A 548 7.16 -36.42 -7.68
C VAL A 548 7.93 -36.31 -6.35
N ALA A 549 9.05 -37.03 -6.23
CA ALA A 549 9.89 -36.96 -5.05
C ALA A 549 10.57 -35.59 -4.89
N GLU A 550 11.10 -35.00 -5.98
CA GLU A 550 11.70 -33.66 -5.99
C GLU A 550 10.65 -32.59 -5.70
N MET A 551 9.43 -32.69 -6.30
CA MET A 551 8.33 -31.78 -6.01
C MET A 551 7.95 -31.81 -4.53
N ASN A 552 7.80 -32.99 -3.94
CA ASN A 552 7.49 -33.10 -2.53
C ASN A 552 8.63 -32.60 -1.64
N ALA A 553 9.89 -32.84 -2.00
CA ALA A 553 11.03 -32.29 -1.27
C ALA A 553 11.00 -30.74 -1.26
N LEU A 554 10.69 -30.11 -2.40
CA LEU A 554 10.54 -28.66 -2.52
C LEU A 554 9.41 -28.15 -1.60
N LEU A 555 8.23 -28.80 -1.62
CA LEU A 555 7.10 -28.43 -0.76
C LEU A 555 7.47 -28.52 0.74
N ARG A 556 8.13 -29.58 1.16
CA ARG A 556 8.59 -29.75 2.57
C ARG A 556 9.58 -28.68 2.99
N GLU A 557 10.50 -28.33 2.09
CA GLU A 557 11.47 -27.27 2.37
C GLU A 557 10.78 -25.90 2.46
N MET A 558 9.80 -25.62 1.60
CA MET A 558 9.01 -24.39 1.68
C MET A 558 8.27 -24.27 3.02
N GLU A 559 7.73 -25.35 3.55
CA GLU A 559 6.97 -25.36 4.80
C GLU A 559 7.80 -24.99 6.04
N VAL A 560 9.11 -25.27 6.02
CA VAL A 560 10.03 -24.95 7.13
C VAL A 560 10.87 -23.71 6.89
N THR A 561 10.79 -23.11 5.69
CA THR A 561 11.58 -21.94 5.33
C THR A 561 10.76 -20.67 5.54
N PRO A 562 11.25 -19.71 6.35
CA PRO A 562 10.60 -18.40 6.50
C PRO A 562 10.41 -17.72 5.14
N HIS A 563 9.30 -17.00 5.00
CA HIS A 563 8.97 -16.20 3.80
C HIS A 563 8.87 -16.99 2.48
N SER A 564 8.82 -18.32 2.53
CA SER A 564 8.73 -19.19 1.33
C SER A 564 7.45 -18.95 0.51
N GLY A 565 6.43 -18.32 1.08
CA GLY A 565 5.19 -17.94 0.39
C GLY A 565 5.35 -16.83 -0.65
N GLN A 566 6.54 -16.24 -0.78
CA GLN A 566 6.82 -15.12 -1.69
C GLN A 566 8.19 -15.25 -2.34
N CYS A 567 8.30 -14.90 -3.63
CA CYS A 567 9.58 -14.80 -4.31
C CYS A 567 10.36 -13.54 -3.90
N ASN A 568 11.58 -13.40 -4.39
CA ASN A 568 12.45 -12.25 -4.14
C ASN A 568 11.85 -10.92 -4.66
N HIS A 569 10.89 -10.99 -5.58
CA HIS A 569 10.20 -9.86 -6.19
C HIS A 569 8.81 -9.60 -5.56
N GLY A 570 8.46 -10.27 -4.46
CA GLY A 570 7.20 -10.10 -3.74
C GLY A 570 5.97 -10.73 -4.40
N ARG A 571 6.16 -11.59 -5.42
CA ARG A 571 5.06 -12.37 -6.00
C ARG A 571 4.80 -13.61 -5.16
N PRO A 572 3.54 -14.07 -5.03
CA PRO A 572 3.26 -15.32 -4.34
C PRO A 572 3.97 -16.48 -5.06
N THR A 573 4.67 -17.32 -4.31
CA THR A 573 5.28 -18.56 -4.81
C THR A 573 4.28 -19.69 -4.89
N TRP A 574 3.16 -19.58 -4.19
CA TRP A 574 2.05 -20.54 -4.24
C TRP A 574 0.72 -19.87 -3.96
N VAL A 575 -0.34 -20.48 -4.48
CA VAL A 575 -1.74 -20.08 -4.25
C VAL A 575 -2.56 -21.31 -3.88
N LYS A 576 -3.55 -21.13 -3.00
CA LYS A 576 -4.46 -22.19 -2.58
C LYS A 576 -5.88 -21.89 -3.04
N LEU A 577 -6.50 -22.88 -3.67
CA LEU A 577 -7.90 -22.88 -4.05
C LEU A 577 -8.64 -23.82 -3.09
N ALA A 578 -9.43 -23.26 -2.17
CA ALA A 578 -10.24 -24.08 -1.27
C ALA A 578 -11.32 -24.86 -2.07
N HIS A 579 -11.75 -26.02 -1.56
CA HIS A 579 -12.78 -26.83 -2.22
C HIS A 579 -14.04 -26.01 -2.56
N GLY A 580 -14.51 -25.15 -1.63
CA GLY A 580 -15.66 -24.30 -1.88
C GLY A 580 -15.46 -23.24 -2.98
N ASP A 581 -14.23 -22.78 -3.22
CA ASP A 581 -13.93 -21.86 -4.31
C ASP A 581 -13.86 -22.60 -5.65
N ILE A 582 -13.35 -23.82 -5.65
CA ILE A 582 -13.40 -24.72 -6.82
C ILE A 582 -14.84 -25.02 -7.20
N GLU A 583 -15.71 -25.37 -6.24
CA GLU A 583 -17.14 -25.63 -6.48
C GLU A 583 -17.85 -24.41 -7.10
N LYS A 584 -17.53 -23.19 -6.65
CA LYS A 584 -18.08 -21.97 -7.24
C LYS A 584 -17.68 -21.76 -8.70
N LEU A 585 -16.43 -22.13 -9.07
CA LEU A 585 -15.98 -22.05 -10.48
C LEU A 585 -16.83 -22.95 -11.41
N PHE A 586 -17.38 -24.03 -10.88
CA PHE A 586 -18.29 -24.96 -11.61
C PHE A 586 -19.76 -24.65 -11.37
N GLY A 587 -20.12 -23.56 -10.71
CA GLY A 587 -21.51 -23.16 -10.48
C GLY A 587 -22.29 -24.10 -9.56
N ARG A 588 -21.61 -24.86 -8.69
CA ARG A 588 -22.21 -25.85 -7.80
C ARG A 588 -22.75 -25.30 -6.47
N LYS A 589 -22.55 -23.99 -6.19
CA LYS A 589 -23.21 -23.22 -5.11
C LYS A 589 -23.26 -21.75 -5.44
#